data_d0597fee6bbbebe892dc1633955d7dfa
#
_entry.id   d0597fee6bbbebe892dc1633955d7dfa
#
_cell.length_a   1.000
_cell.length_b   1.000
_cell.length_c   1.000
_cell.angle_alpha   90.00
_cell.angle_beta   90.00
_cell.angle_gamma   90.00
#
_symmetry.space_group_name_H-M   'P 1'
#
loop_
_entity.id
_entity.type
_entity.pdbx_description
1 polymer ?
#
loop_
_entity_poly.entity_id
_entity_poly.type
_entity_poly.pdbx_seq_one_letter_code
_entity_poly.pdbx_strand_id
1 'polypeptide(L)'
;MSVWDDILTPTDREVIRRGGYGKPRGLGERPALLLIDPQYNYAGADKPILDQIQEWPSGVGESAWRAVERLKSLIQAFREKKRPVLYTRQVQKNIAFDGFAAKAVRSSSQYLEGSKGTSIVEDIAPREGDLVIDKSYASAFYGTPLLSILIKLKVDTLIVAGGTTGGCVRATCVDAVSRNFDVAVVEDCVFDRISASHKVALLDLWMKYCDVISSYAALDYVTRL
;
A
#
# COMPACT_ATOMS: atom_id res chain seq x y z
N MET A 1 0.84 21.22 -1.23
CA MET A 1 0.14 20.96 -2.50
C MET A 1 -0.03 19.45 -2.59
N SER A 2 -1.26 18.97 -2.74
CA SER A 2 -1.53 17.52 -2.80
C SER A 2 -1.06 16.92 -4.12
N VAL A 3 -0.71 15.64 -4.14
CA VAL A 3 -0.19 14.96 -5.35
C VAL A 3 -1.16 14.95 -6.53
N TRP A 4 -2.44 15.20 -6.29
CA TRP A 4 -3.53 15.25 -7.30
C TRP A 4 -3.97 16.67 -7.71
N ASP A 5 -3.34 17.71 -7.18
CA ASP A 5 -3.80 19.10 -7.44
C ASP A 5 -3.77 19.49 -8.93
N ASP A 6 -2.86 18.94 -9.70
CA ASP A 6 -2.68 19.21 -11.12
C ASP A 6 -3.71 18.52 -12.04
N ILE A 7 -4.48 17.56 -11.53
CA ILE A 7 -5.54 16.89 -12.30
C ILE A 7 -6.95 17.46 -12.03
N LEU A 8 -7.10 18.35 -11.05
CA LEU A 8 -8.39 18.94 -10.68
C LEU A 8 -8.72 20.18 -11.51
N THR A 9 -9.93 20.22 -12.07
CA THR A 9 -10.48 21.42 -12.68
C THR A 9 -10.92 22.45 -11.61
N PRO A 10 -11.12 23.72 -11.96
CA PRO A 10 -11.71 24.70 -11.04
C PRO A 10 -13.08 24.26 -10.49
N THR A 11 -13.89 23.62 -11.31
CA THR A 11 -15.21 23.08 -10.90
C THR A 11 -15.06 21.97 -9.87
N ASP A 12 -14.11 21.05 -10.07
CA ASP A 12 -13.85 19.96 -9.12
C ASP A 12 -13.45 20.49 -7.73
N ARG A 13 -12.56 21.50 -7.70
CA ARG A 13 -12.14 22.16 -6.46
C ARG A 13 -13.32 22.77 -5.72
N GLU A 14 -14.22 23.41 -6.45
CA GLU A 14 -15.40 24.03 -5.85
C GLU A 14 -16.41 22.98 -5.34
N VAL A 15 -16.59 21.88 -6.07
CA VAL A 15 -17.40 20.73 -5.62
C VAL A 15 -16.81 20.13 -4.33
N ILE A 16 -15.51 19.88 -4.28
CA ILE A 16 -14.82 19.38 -3.09
C ILE A 16 -15.04 20.33 -1.90
N ARG A 17 -14.81 21.62 -2.10
CA ARG A 17 -14.94 22.64 -1.06
C ARG A 17 -16.38 22.75 -0.53
N ARG A 18 -17.37 22.89 -1.42
CA ARG A 18 -18.79 23.04 -1.03
C ARG A 18 -19.39 21.74 -0.50
N GLY A 19 -18.99 20.61 -1.06
CA GLY A 19 -19.44 19.29 -0.63
C GLY A 19 -18.82 18.84 0.70
N GLY A 20 -17.76 19.54 1.15
CA GLY A 20 -17.09 19.22 2.42
C GLY A 20 -16.34 17.88 2.39
N TYR A 21 -15.82 17.48 1.22
CA TYR A 21 -15.02 16.29 1.07
C TYR A 21 -13.64 16.42 1.71
N GLY A 22 -13.01 15.28 2.04
CA GLY A 22 -11.64 15.21 2.53
C GLY A 22 -11.46 15.72 3.97
N LYS A 23 -12.52 15.66 4.79
CA LYS A 23 -12.38 15.94 6.23
C LYS A 23 -11.57 14.82 6.89
N PRO A 24 -10.57 15.16 7.73
CA PRO A 24 -9.83 14.16 8.47
C PRO A 24 -10.76 13.28 9.32
N ARG A 25 -10.53 11.97 9.28
CA ARG A 25 -11.21 11.00 10.16
C ARG A 25 -10.53 10.90 11.51
N GLY A 26 -9.22 11.13 11.52
CA GLY A 26 -8.36 10.90 12.67
C GLY A 26 -7.86 9.46 12.76
N LEU A 27 -6.95 9.25 13.69
CA LEU A 27 -6.29 7.97 13.95
C LEU A 27 -6.46 7.57 15.41
N GLY A 28 -6.60 6.28 15.67
CA GLY A 28 -6.74 5.71 17.01
C GLY A 28 -5.41 5.60 17.76
N GLU A 29 -5.35 4.72 18.75
CA GLU A 29 -4.19 4.59 19.64
C GLU A 29 -3.42 3.27 19.45
N ARG A 30 -3.99 2.33 18.69
CA ARG A 30 -3.41 0.99 18.47
C ARG A 30 -3.16 0.73 16.99
N PRO A 31 -2.21 1.48 16.37
CA PRO A 31 -1.91 1.32 14.96
C PRO A 31 -1.13 0.05 14.67
N ALA A 32 -1.31 -0.43 13.42
CA ALA A 32 -0.41 -1.35 12.76
C ALA A 32 0.07 -0.74 11.44
N LEU A 33 1.31 -0.99 11.06
CA LEU A 33 1.84 -0.68 9.74
C LEU A 33 1.54 -1.84 8.80
N LEU A 34 0.83 -1.58 7.73
CA LEU A 34 0.49 -2.57 6.71
C LEU A 34 1.15 -2.22 5.38
N LEU A 35 2.16 -3.00 5.04
CA LEU A 35 2.94 -2.86 3.82
C LEU A 35 2.37 -3.77 2.74
N ILE A 36 1.75 -3.16 1.74
CA ILE A 36 1.08 -3.87 0.66
C ILE A 36 2.08 -4.22 -0.43
N ASP A 37 2.33 -5.50 -0.61
CA ASP A 37 3.09 -6.10 -1.71
C ASP A 37 4.41 -5.37 -2.08
N PRO A 38 5.30 -5.06 -1.11
CA PRO A 38 6.58 -4.42 -1.41
C PRO A 38 7.58 -5.46 -1.97
N GLN A 39 7.22 -6.07 -3.10
CA GLN A 39 7.88 -7.20 -3.76
C GLN A 39 8.64 -6.74 -4.99
N TYR A 40 9.66 -7.51 -5.41
CA TYR A 40 10.43 -7.19 -6.62
C TYR A 40 9.59 -7.14 -7.89
N ASN A 41 8.53 -7.96 -8.04
CA ASN A 41 7.65 -7.90 -9.20
C ASN A 41 6.85 -6.60 -9.30
N TYR A 42 6.66 -5.86 -8.19
CA TYR A 42 6.01 -4.55 -8.18
C TYR A 42 7.00 -3.39 -8.05
N ALA A 43 8.06 -3.54 -7.28
CA ALA A 43 9.10 -2.52 -7.22
C ALA A 43 9.91 -2.46 -8.52
N GLY A 44 10.25 -3.62 -9.09
CA GLY A 44 11.17 -3.73 -10.20
C GLY A 44 12.61 -3.45 -9.77
N ALA A 45 13.48 -3.10 -10.73
CA ALA A 45 14.82 -2.59 -10.49
C ALA A 45 14.75 -1.07 -10.21
N ASP A 46 15.76 -0.52 -9.54
CA ASP A 46 15.92 0.94 -9.34
C ASP A 46 16.41 1.62 -10.62
N LYS A 47 15.51 1.72 -11.59
CA LYS A 47 15.73 2.28 -12.92
C LYS A 47 14.43 2.92 -13.42
N PRO A 48 14.49 3.80 -14.44
CA PRO A 48 13.31 4.27 -15.14
C PRO A 48 12.42 3.10 -15.60
N ILE A 49 11.11 3.25 -15.49
CA ILE A 49 10.15 2.16 -15.75
C ILE A 49 10.29 1.57 -17.16
N LEU A 50 10.56 2.41 -18.18
CA LEU A 50 10.68 1.95 -19.56
C LEU A 50 11.95 1.13 -19.80
N ASP A 51 13.01 1.36 -19.02
CA ASP A 51 14.29 0.65 -19.15
C ASP A 51 14.26 -0.76 -18.55
N GLN A 52 13.20 -1.11 -17.83
CA GLN A 52 13.06 -2.40 -17.17
C GLN A 52 11.76 -3.16 -17.49
N ILE A 53 10.88 -2.58 -18.29
CA ILE A 53 9.53 -3.13 -18.53
C ILE A 53 9.55 -4.54 -19.15
N GLN A 54 10.61 -4.90 -19.86
CA GLN A 54 10.77 -6.26 -20.41
C GLN A 54 11.13 -7.27 -19.32
N GLU A 55 11.96 -6.88 -18.37
CA GLU A 55 12.36 -7.74 -17.24
C GLU A 55 11.29 -7.76 -16.15
N TRP A 56 10.75 -6.57 -15.84
CA TRP A 56 9.75 -6.37 -14.79
C TRP A 56 8.47 -5.71 -15.35
N PRO A 57 7.60 -6.46 -16.08
CA PRO A 57 6.41 -5.88 -16.72
C PRO A 57 5.42 -5.22 -15.75
N SER A 58 5.45 -5.62 -14.48
CA SER A 58 4.64 -5.04 -13.41
C SER A 58 5.42 -4.10 -12.50
N GLY A 59 6.72 -3.94 -12.74
CA GLY A 59 7.60 -3.09 -11.95
C GLY A 59 7.30 -1.61 -12.13
N VAL A 60 7.54 -0.85 -11.08
CA VAL A 60 7.32 0.60 -11.02
C VAL A 60 8.63 1.38 -11.15
N GLY A 61 9.74 0.80 -10.71
CA GLY A 61 11.08 1.39 -10.82
C GLY A 61 11.34 2.47 -9.78
N GLU A 62 12.09 3.51 -10.18
CA GLU A 62 12.60 4.56 -9.28
C GLU A 62 11.59 5.11 -8.27
N SER A 63 10.31 5.28 -8.66
CA SER A 63 9.32 5.81 -7.72
C SER A 63 8.98 4.82 -6.60
N ALA A 64 9.02 3.51 -6.88
CA ALA A 64 8.89 2.49 -5.83
C ALA A 64 10.10 2.49 -4.91
N TRP A 65 11.30 2.62 -5.45
CA TRP A 65 12.53 2.65 -4.65
C TRP A 65 12.63 3.90 -3.78
N ARG A 66 12.17 5.06 -4.27
CA ARG A 66 12.03 6.26 -3.41
C ARG A 66 11.05 6.04 -2.25
N ALA A 67 9.95 5.31 -2.48
CA ALA A 67 9.02 4.93 -1.42
C ALA A 67 9.65 3.93 -0.44
N VAL A 68 10.36 2.92 -0.95
CA VAL A 68 11.12 1.95 -0.13
C VAL A 68 12.11 2.65 0.80
N GLU A 69 12.84 3.64 0.31
CA GLU A 69 13.79 4.39 1.15
C GLU A 69 13.10 5.11 2.32
N ARG A 70 11.94 5.75 2.07
CA ARG A 70 11.16 6.40 3.14
C ARG A 70 10.56 5.39 4.13
N LEU A 71 10.19 4.21 3.64
CA LEU A 71 9.64 3.14 4.47
C LEU A 71 10.59 2.64 5.54
N LYS A 72 11.90 2.69 5.32
CA LYS A 72 12.91 2.23 6.31
C LYS A 72 12.71 2.90 7.67
N SER A 73 12.58 4.22 7.69
CA SER A 73 12.38 4.98 8.94
C SER A 73 11.03 4.69 9.58
N LEU A 74 9.97 4.57 8.78
CA LEU A 74 8.64 4.29 9.29
C LEU A 74 8.55 2.89 9.90
N ILE A 75 9.09 1.87 9.23
CA ILE A 75 9.17 0.50 9.74
C ILE A 75 9.95 0.45 11.06
N GLN A 76 11.08 1.14 11.10
CA GLN A 76 11.91 1.21 12.31
C GLN A 76 11.14 1.83 13.48
N ALA A 77 10.42 2.94 13.26
CA ALA A 77 9.62 3.60 14.30
C ALA A 77 8.51 2.69 14.86
N PHE A 78 7.80 1.93 13.99
CA PHE A 78 6.79 0.97 14.44
C PHE A 78 7.40 -0.16 15.28
N ARG A 79 8.56 -0.70 14.87
CA ARG A 79 9.28 -1.74 15.63
C ARG A 79 9.75 -1.22 17.00
N GLU A 80 10.33 -0.04 17.06
CA GLU A 80 10.78 0.60 18.33
C GLU A 80 9.64 0.82 19.31
N LYS A 81 8.48 1.21 18.79
CA LYS A 81 7.25 1.37 19.58
C LYS A 81 6.52 0.05 19.85
N LYS A 82 7.10 -1.09 19.43
CA LYS A 82 6.49 -2.43 19.55
C LYS A 82 5.08 -2.50 18.96
N ARG A 83 4.85 -1.73 17.87
CA ARG A 83 3.61 -1.77 17.11
C ARG A 83 3.73 -2.80 15.98
N PRO A 84 2.64 -3.51 15.64
CA PRO A 84 2.69 -4.54 14.60
C PRO A 84 3.14 -3.99 13.26
N VAL A 85 4.04 -4.71 12.59
CA VAL A 85 4.43 -4.51 11.19
C VAL A 85 3.99 -5.74 10.41
N LEU A 86 3.10 -5.53 9.43
CA LEU A 86 2.53 -6.58 8.61
C LEU A 86 2.88 -6.31 7.14
N TYR A 87 3.27 -7.35 6.46
CA TYR A 87 3.55 -7.35 5.01
C TYR A 87 2.53 -8.22 4.31
N THR A 88 2.11 -7.82 3.12
CA THR A 88 1.46 -8.74 2.21
C THR A 88 2.37 -9.08 1.05
N ARG A 89 2.16 -10.26 0.48
CA ARG A 89 2.76 -10.68 -0.78
C ARG A 89 1.67 -11.22 -1.70
N GLN A 90 1.65 -10.76 -2.93
CA GLN A 90 0.84 -11.43 -3.94
C GLN A 90 1.59 -12.62 -4.49
N VAL A 91 1.12 -13.81 -4.18
CA VAL A 91 1.75 -15.09 -4.51
C VAL A 91 0.73 -16.01 -5.15
N GLN A 92 1.10 -16.62 -6.26
CA GLN A 92 0.33 -17.70 -6.88
C GLN A 92 0.96 -19.05 -6.51
N LYS A 93 0.19 -19.85 -5.78
CA LYS A 93 0.59 -21.23 -5.40
C LYS A 93 0.10 -22.25 -6.42
N ASN A 94 -1.07 -21.99 -7.02
CA ASN A 94 -1.65 -22.83 -8.06
C ASN A 94 -2.37 -21.97 -9.09
N ILE A 95 -1.80 -21.85 -10.29
CA ILE A 95 -2.32 -21.01 -11.37
C ILE A 95 -3.78 -21.36 -11.74
N ALA A 96 -4.20 -22.62 -11.58
CA ALA A 96 -5.56 -23.03 -11.92
C ALA A 96 -6.63 -22.51 -10.95
N PHE A 97 -6.26 -22.20 -9.71
CA PHE A 97 -7.20 -21.84 -8.65
C PHE A 97 -6.93 -20.48 -8.00
N ASP A 98 -5.71 -19.95 -8.14
CA ASP A 98 -5.38 -18.61 -7.64
C ASP A 98 -5.97 -17.57 -8.59
N GLY A 99 -7.18 -17.17 -8.29
CA GLY A 99 -8.12 -16.46 -9.16
C GLY A 99 -7.79 -15.02 -9.48
N PHE A 100 -6.55 -14.68 -9.72
CA PHE A 100 -6.20 -13.38 -10.23
C PHE A 100 -6.42 -13.31 -11.74
N ALA A 101 -7.61 -12.92 -12.17
CA ALA A 101 -7.90 -12.60 -13.56
C ALA A 101 -7.10 -11.37 -13.99
N ALA A 102 -5.90 -11.59 -14.51
CA ALA A 102 -5.08 -10.51 -15.02
C ALA A 102 -5.68 -9.99 -16.34
N LYS A 103 -6.08 -8.72 -16.38
CA LYS A 103 -6.42 -8.01 -17.61
C LYS A 103 -5.19 -7.60 -18.43
N ALA A 104 -3.99 -7.75 -17.88
CA ALA A 104 -2.74 -7.42 -18.55
C ALA A 104 -1.93 -8.69 -18.80
N VAL A 105 -1.19 -8.72 -19.91
CA VAL A 105 -0.18 -9.75 -20.14
C VAL A 105 0.91 -9.56 -19.09
N ARG A 106 0.99 -10.51 -18.16
CA ARG A 106 2.00 -10.52 -17.10
C ARG A 106 2.84 -11.78 -17.26
N SER A 107 4.11 -11.69 -16.92
CA SER A 107 4.91 -12.88 -16.73
C SER A 107 4.38 -13.63 -15.50
N SER A 108 3.57 -14.67 -15.71
CA SER A 108 3.01 -15.49 -14.64
C SER A 108 4.09 -16.07 -13.74
N SER A 109 5.27 -16.37 -14.30
CA SER A 109 6.40 -16.92 -13.54
C SER A 109 6.90 -16.01 -12.41
N GLN A 110 6.77 -14.69 -12.52
CA GLN A 110 7.19 -13.75 -11.46
C GLN A 110 6.23 -13.69 -10.27
N TYR A 111 5.04 -14.29 -10.40
CA TYR A 111 4.05 -14.38 -9.32
C TYR A 111 4.01 -15.75 -8.66
N LEU A 112 4.75 -16.73 -9.19
CA LEU A 112 4.80 -18.07 -8.60
C LEU A 112 5.56 -18.07 -7.28
N GLU A 113 5.06 -18.84 -6.33
CA GLU A 113 5.73 -19.08 -5.06
C GLU A 113 7.20 -19.47 -5.26
N GLY A 114 8.10 -18.85 -4.50
CA GLY A 114 9.54 -19.08 -4.61
C GLY A 114 10.26 -18.32 -5.72
N SER A 115 9.56 -17.61 -6.59
CA SER A 115 10.23 -16.73 -7.57
C SER A 115 10.80 -15.48 -6.90
N LYS A 116 11.87 -14.90 -7.48
CA LYS A 116 12.42 -13.62 -7.03
C LYS A 116 11.35 -12.52 -7.00
N GLY A 117 10.42 -12.54 -7.97
CA GLY A 117 9.35 -11.56 -8.06
C GLY A 117 8.45 -11.53 -6.84
N THR A 118 8.22 -12.65 -6.18
CA THR A 118 7.40 -12.74 -4.97
C THR A 118 8.15 -12.43 -3.67
N SER A 119 9.46 -12.24 -3.72
CA SER A 119 10.25 -11.85 -2.56
C SER A 119 10.03 -10.38 -2.22
N ILE A 120 9.91 -10.06 -0.93
CA ILE A 120 9.93 -8.68 -0.44
C ILE A 120 11.31 -8.09 -0.73
N VAL A 121 11.37 -6.81 -1.12
CA VAL A 121 12.64 -6.14 -1.40
C VAL A 121 13.53 -6.14 -0.16
N GLU A 122 14.81 -6.45 -0.35
CA GLU A 122 15.77 -6.71 0.72
C GLU A 122 15.92 -5.53 1.69
N ASP A 123 15.88 -4.31 1.17
CA ASP A 123 16.04 -3.06 1.93
C ASP A 123 15.05 -2.90 3.08
N ILE A 124 13.87 -3.52 2.96
CA ILE A 124 12.81 -3.48 3.96
C ILE A 124 12.32 -4.90 4.31
N ALA A 125 13.21 -5.87 4.25
CA ALA A 125 12.88 -7.27 4.55
C ALA A 125 12.25 -7.43 5.94
N PRO A 126 11.27 -8.33 6.08
CA PRO A 126 10.69 -8.66 7.38
C PRO A 126 11.77 -9.15 8.35
N ARG A 127 11.60 -8.81 9.63
CA ARG A 127 12.44 -9.30 10.74
C ARG A 127 11.61 -10.20 11.67
N GLU A 128 12.28 -10.84 12.58
CA GLU A 128 11.61 -11.58 13.66
C GLU A 128 10.60 -10.68 14.38
N GLY A 129 9.36 -11.17 14.51
CA GLY A 129 8.24 -10.41 15.07
C GLY A 129 7.34 -9.73 14.04
N ASP A 130 7.80 -9.53 12.80
CA ASP A 130 6.96 -9.03 11.71
C ASP A 130 6.11 -10.17 11.13
N LEU A 131 4.94 -9.84 10.58
CA LEU A 131 4.03 -10.81 9.99
C LEU A 131 4.02 -10.68 8.47
N VAL A 132 4.10 -11.81 7.77
CA VAL A 132 3.99 -11.86 6.30
C VAL A 132 2.76 -12.67 5.94
N ILE A 133 1.89 -12.10 5.10
CA ILE A 133 0.62 -12.69 4.68
C ILE A 133 0.61 -12.81 3.15
N ASP A 134 0.52 -14.03 2.66
CA ASP A 134 0.34 -14.29 1.23
C ASP A 134 -1.12 -14.09 0.85
N LYS A 135 -1.36 -13.48 -0.31
CA LYS A 135 -2.68 -13.24 -0.87
C LYS A 135 -2.72 -13.50 -2.37
N SER A 136 -3.86 -13.90 -2.88
CA SER A 136 -4.10 -14.13 -4.31
C SER A 136 -4.95 -13.03 -4.96
N TYR A 137 -5.55 -12.14 -4.18
CA TYR A 137 -6.46 -11.09 -4.65
C TYR A 137 -5.95 -9.69 -4.29
N ALA A 138 -6.58 -8.66 -4.85
CA ALA A 138 -6.13 -7.27 -4.66
C ALA A 138 -6.21 -6.84 -3.19
N SER A 139 -7.35 -7.01 -2.54
CA SER A 139 -7.49 -6.66 -1.12
C SER A 139 -6.73 -7.64 -0.23
N ALA A 140 -5.98 -7.11 0.74
CA ALA A 140 -5.31 -7.88 1.77
C ALA A 140 -6.28 -8.60 2.72
N PHE A 141 -7.56 -8.21 2.73
CA PHE A 141 -8.58 -8.85 3.56
C PHE A 141 -9.24 -10.06 2.88
N TYR A 142 -9.24 -10.09 1.56
CA TYR A 142 -9.97 -11.14 0.85
C TYR A 142 -9.18 -12.44 0.78
N GLY A 143 -9.75 -13.49 1.38
CA GLY A 143 -9.14 -14.83 1.39
C GLY A 143 -7.89 -14.97 2.24
N THR A 144 -7.68 -14.07 3.22
CA THR A 144 -6.53 -14.09 4.12
C THR A 144 -6.96 -14.05 5.59
N PRO A 145 -6.07 -14.40 6.54
CA PRO A 145 -6.36 -14.28 7.97
C PRO A 145 -6.20 -12.86 8.51
N LEU A 146 -5.95 -11.82 7.68
CA LEU A 146 -5.61 -10.48 8.13
C LEU A 146 -6.59 -9.92 9.16
N LEU A 147 -7.91 -10.00 8.90
CA LEU A 147 -8.92 -9.49 9.82
C LEU A 147 -8.81 -10.13 11.21
N SER A 148 -8.70 -11.45 11.27
CA SER A 148 -8.57 -12.18 12.54
C SER A 148 -7.30 -11.80 13.30
N ILE A 149 -6.19 -11.58 12.58
CA ILE A 149 -4.93 -11.14 13.14
C ILE A 149 -5.08 -9.74 13.75
N LEU A 150 -5.65 -8.78 13.02
CA LEU A 150 -5.85 -7.40 13.47
C LEU A 150 -6.75 -7.35 14.72
N ILE A 151 -7.83 -8.12 14.75
CA ILE A 151 -8.72 -8.22 15.91
C ILE A 151 -7.96 -8.79 17.11
N LYS A 152 -7.20 -9.88 16.93
CA LYS A 152 -6.39 -10.49 18.00
C LYS A 152 -5.35 -9.52 18.57
N LEU A 153 -4.75 -8.72 17.71
CA LEU A 153 -3.77 -7.70 18.10
C LEU A 153 -4.43 -6.41 18.65
N LYS A 154 -5.78 -6.34 18.67
CA LYS A 154 -6.56 -5.18 19.10
C LYS A 154 -6.21 -3.91 18.32
N VAL A 155 -5.86 -4.05 17.06
CA VAL A 155 -5.58 -2.92 16.16
C VAL A 155 -6.87 -2.15 15.90
N ASP A 156 -6.81 -0.83 15.98
CA ASP A 156 -7.90 0.08 15.59
C ASP A 156 -7.55 0.91 14.35
N THR A 157 -6.27 1.06 14.06
CA THR A 157 -5.77 1.94 13.02
C THR A 157 -4.80 1.22 12.09
N LEU A 158 -4.92 1.46 10.79
CA LEU A 158 -3.98 0.96 9.78
C LEU A 158 -3.24 2.13 9.11
N ILE A 159 -1.93 2.12 9.23
CA ILE A 159 -1.05 2.97 8.42
C ILE A 159 -0.63 2.14 7.21
N VAL A 160 -1.10 2.53 6.04
CA VAL A 160 -0.98 1.73 4.80
C VAL A 160 0.05 2.33 3.87
N ALA A 161 0.96 1.50 3.37
CA ALA A 161 1.99 1.86 2.40
C ALA A 161 2.25 0.71 1.41
N GLY A 162 3.13 0.90 0.43
CA GLY A 162 3.47 -0.12 -0.57
C GLY A 162 2.76 0.06 -1.91
N GLY A 163 2.45 -1.02 -2.61
CA GLY A 163 1.96 -0.96 -4.01
C GLY A 163 0.92 -2.01 -4.38
N THR A 164 0.22 -1.76 -5.47
CA THR A 164 0.18 -0.49 -6.21
C THR A 164 -1.01 0.35 -5.78
N THR A 165 -0.86 1.64 -5.81
CA THR A 165 -1.81 2.60 -5.23
C THR A 165 -3.24 2.40 -5.74
N GLY A 166 -3.43 2.34 -7.07
CA GLY A 166 -4.75 2.17 -7.71
C GLY A 166 -5.30 0.73 -7.62
N GLY A 167 -4.48 -0.23 -7.19
CA GLY A 167 -4.81 -1.65 -7.10
C GLY A 167 -4.97 -2.12 -5.65
N CYS A 168 -3.95 -2.86 -5.20
CA CYS A 168 -3.99 -3.54 -3.90
C CYS A 168 -4.10 -2.58 -2.71
N VAL A 169 -3.43 -1.42 -2.75
CA VAL A 169 -3.53 -0.39 -1.71
C VAL A 169 -4.98 0.11 -1.61
N ARG A 170 -5.53 0.61 -2.73
CA ARG A 170 -6.90 1.13 -2.74
C ARG A 170 -7.92 0.08 -2.29
N ALA A 171 -7.86 -1.14 -2.83
CA ALA A 171 -8.77 -2.21 -2.46
C ALA A 171 -8.71 -2.54 -0.96
N THR A 172 -7.50 -2.60 -0.41
CA THR A 172 -7.29 -2.89 1.02
C THR A 172 -7.80 -1.77 1.91
N CYS A 173 -7.58 -0.49 1.54
CA CYS A 173 -8.07 0.65 2.33
C CYS A 173 -9.60 0.70 2.38
N VAL A 174 -10.28 0.50 1.24
CA VAL A 174 -11.75 0.47 1.18
C VAL A 174 -12.30 -0.67 2.03
N ASP A 175 -11.68 -1.84 1.97
CA ASP A 175 -12.05 -2.99 2.78
C ASP A 175 -11.80 -2.77 4.28
N ALA A 176 -10.72 -2.10 4.65
CA ALA A 176 -10.39 -1.76 6.03
C ALA A 176 -11.42 -0.81 6.63
N VAL A 177 -11.73 0.28 5.92
CA VAL A 177 -12.75 1.25 6.34
C VAL A 177 -14.13 0.61 6.45
N SER A 178 -14.48 -0.30 5.54
CA SER A 178 -15.75 -1.05 5.58
C SER A 178 -15.85 -2.00 6.79
N ARG A 179 -14.72 -2.26 7.47
CA ARG A 179 -14.60 -3.06 8.70
C ARG A 179 -14.36 -2.22 9.94
N ASN A 180 -14.58 -0.90 9.83
CA ASN A 180 -14.46 0.08 10.91
C ASN A 180 -13.03 0.27 11.47
N PHE A 181 -12.00 0.03 10.67
CA PHE A 181 -10.66 0.50 11.00
C PHE A 181 -10.52 1.98 10.63
N ASP A 182 -9.80 2.75 11.44
CA ASP A 182 -9.26 4.03 11.01
C ASP A 182 -8.07 3.75 10.08
N VAL A 183 -7.99 4.49 8.99
CA VAL A 183 -6.99 4.22 7.95
C VAL A 183 -6.32 5.51 7.51
N ALA A 184 -5.00 5.50 7.47
CA ALA A 184 -4.22 6.51 6.77
C ALA A 184 -3.32 5.85 5.71
N VAL A 185 -3.34 6.41 4.50
CA VAL A 185 -2.38 6.07 3.44
C VAL A 185 -1.23 7.04 3.48
N VAL A 186 0.00 6.50 3.44
CA VAL A 186 1.21 7.32 3.42
C VAL A 186 1.58 7.63 1.98
N GLU A 187 1.22 8.84 1.49
CA GLU A 187 1.24 9.21 0.07
C GLU A 187 2.60 9.08 -0.61
N ASP A 188 3.67 9.36 0.10
CA ASP A 188 5.05 9.29 -0.39
C ASP A 188 5.74 7.94 -0.11
N CYS A 189 4.98 6.99 0.48
CA CYS A 189 5.36 5.60 0.69
C CYS A 189 4.49 4.60 -0.10
N VAL A 190 3.60 5.09 -0.97
CA VAL A 190 2.87 4.27 -1.93
C VAL A 190 3.33 4.58 -3.36
N PHE A 191 3.20 3.61 -4.26
CA PHE A 191 3.69 3.74 -5.62
C PHE A 191 2.76 3.06 -6.64
N ASP A 192 2.78 3.56 -7.89
CA ASP A 192 2.07 2.96 -9.01
C ASP A 192 2.79 3.24 -10.34
N ARG A 193 2.50 2.45 -11.37
CA ARG A 193 3.08 2.56 -12.70
C ARG A 193 2.56 3.75 -13.50
N ILE A 194 1.30 4.06 -13.33
CA ILE A 194 0.60 5.10 -14.09
C ILE A 194 0.29 6.27 -13.17
N SER A 195 0.93 7.41 -13.44
CA SER A 195 0.80 8.62 -12.62
C SER A 195 -0.66 9.05 -12.43
N ALA A 196 -1.47 9.05 -13.49
CA ALA A 196 -2.89 9.41 -13.39
C ALA A 196 -3.65 8.46 -12.47
N SER A 197 -3.43 7.13 -12.57
CA SER A 197 -4.05 6.12 -11.70
C SER A 197 -3.65 6.34 -10.24
N HIS A 198 -2.38 6.61 -9.98
CA HIS A 198 -1.87 6.91 -8.64
C HIS A 198 -2.59 8.12 -8.02
N LYS A 199 -2.63 9.24 -8.75
CA LYS A 199 -3.24 10.49 -8.28
C LYS A 199 -4.75 10.35 -8.04
N VAL A 200 -5.47 9.73 -8.98
CA VAL A 200 -6.92 9.51 -8.85
C VAL A 200 -7.23 8.58 -7.69
N ALA A 201 -6.45 7.52 -7.49
CA ALA A 201 -6.66 6.61 -6.37
C ALA A 201 -6.46 7.29 -5.00
N LEU A 202 -5.42 8.11 -4.85
CA LEU A 202 -5.19 8.89 -3.64
C LEU A 202 -6.29 9.93 -3.40
N LEU A 203 -6.73 10.63 -4.47
CA LEU A 203 -7.85 11.58 -4.41
C LEU A 203 -9.14 10.88 -3.94
N ASP A 204 -9.48 9.73 -4.52
CA ASP A 204 -10.68 8.97 -4.13
C ASP A 204 -10.63 8.52 -2.67
N LEU A 205 -9.47 8.01 -2.23
CA LEU A 205 -9.26 7.58 -0.86
C LEU A 205 -9.42 8.76 0.10
N TRP A 206 -8.76 9.88 -0.18
CA TRP A 206 -8.84 11.10 0.62
C TRP A 206 -10.23 11.69 0.70
N MET A 207 -10.97 11.74 -0.43
CA MET A 207 -12.31 12.32 -0.45
C MET A 207 -13.34 11.50 0.33
N LYS A 208 -13.21 10.17 0.36
CA LYS A 208 -14.35 9.29 0.67
C LYS A 208 -14.08 8.27 1.77
N TYR A 209 -12.82 7.87 2.01
CA TYR A 209 -12.54 6.66 2.77
C TYR A 209 -11.59 6.88 3.95
N CYS A 210 -10.40 7.43 3.73
CA CYS A 210 -9.34 7.44 4.71
C CYS A 210 -8.50 8.72 4.63
N ASP A 211 -7.69 8.95 5.63
CA ASP A 211 -6.73 10.05 5.60
C ASP A 211 -5.57 9.72 4.63
N VAL A 212 -5.07 10.74 3.95
CA VAL A 212 -3.85 10.66 3.14
C VAL A 212 -2.84 11.60 3.76
N ILE A 213 -1.73 11.04 4.24
CA ILE A 213 -0.73 11.75 5.04
C ILE A 213 0.69 11.52 4.48
N SER A 214 1.61 12.42 4.80
CA SER A 214 3.03 12.22 4.48
C SER A 214 3.70 11.22 5.42
N SER A 215 4.84 10.68 5.01
CA SER A 215 5.70 9.85 5.88
C SER A 215 6.13 10.60 7.14
N TYR A 216 6.36 11.91 7.04
CA TYR A 216 6.66 12.77 8.19
C TYR A 216 5.52 12.78 9.21
N ALA A 217 4.28 12.98 8.76
CA ALA A 217 3.11 12.97 9.64
C ALA A 217 2.86 11.58 10.26
N ALA A 218 3.10 10.50 9.50
CA ALA A 218 3.01 9.15 10.01
C ALA A 218 4.07 8.85 11.09
N LEU A 219 5.32 9.31 10.89
CA LEU A 219 6.38 9.21 11.89
C LEU A 219 6.06 10.01 13.15
N ASP A 220 5.60 11.25 13.01
CA ASP A 220 5.20 12.09 14.13
C ASP A 220 4.04 11.44 14.94
N TYR A 221 3.05 10.88 14.25
CA TYR A 221 1.97 10.15 14.90
C TYR A 221 2.48 8.95 15.71
N VAL A 222 3.25 8.05 15.11
CA VAL A 222 3.72 6.84 15.79
C VAL A 222 4.70 7.14 16.93
N THR A 223 5.48 8.20 16.82
CA THR A 223 6.45 8.57 17.87
C THR A 223 5.80 9.15 19.12
N ARG A 224 4.59 9.70 19.00
CA ARG A 224 3.81 10.19 20.16
C ARG A 224 3.09 9.10 20.95
N LEU A 225 2.99 7.89 20.40
CA LEU A 225 2.38 6.72 21.07
C LEU A 225 3.36 6.04 22.01
#